data_482b6861a202126642053d36b882c641
#
_entry.id   482b6861a202126642053d36b882c641
#
_cell.length_a   1.000
_cell.length_b   1.000
_cell.length_c   1.000
_cell.angle_alpha   90.00
_cell.angle_beta   90.00
_cell.angle_gamma   90.00
#
_symmetry.space_group_name_H-M   'P 1'
#
loop_
_entity.id
_entity.type
_entity.pdbx_description
1 polymer ?
#
loop_
_entity_poly.entity_id
_entity_poly.type
_entity_poly.pdbx_seq_one_letter_code
_entity_poly.pdbx_strand_id
1 'polypeptide(L)'
;MPENQKNIWITGASSGIGKALAEKFAKEGWKVAASARRKEILDEMANHKNIFSYPLDVTDQDQINSSFKKIIKDFKELNLCVFSSGTYDPKLEQRINIEQNKFVMQTNFFGVLYCINTVENYFKNKKKGHISIVSSVAAYRGLPNSSGYGPSKAALTNLTESLYFDFKKYNVRISLVSPGFIKTPLTDKNEFPMPFIKSPEFAAEKMFNGLTKGKAFEIHFPKALTILLKILRVLPYKIYLFLIDKGVKR
;
A
#
# COMPACT_ATOMS: atom_id res chain seq x y z
N MET A 1 6.67 18.72 24.51
CA MET A 1 6.48 18.31 23.10
C MET A 1 5.35 19.17 22.54
N PRO A 2 5.37 19.62 21.28
CA PRO A 2 4.25 20.37 20.73
C PRO A 2 2.98 19.50 20.82
N GLU A 3 1.91 20.05 21.39
CA GLU A 3 0.65 19.35 21.71
C GLU A 3 -0.10 18.73 20.51
N ASN A 4 0.44 18.81 19.29
CA ASN A 4 -0.21 18.36 18.04
C ASN A 4 0.70 17.56 17.10
N GLN A 5 1.79 16.94 17.61
CA GLN A 5 2.67 16.14 16.75
C GLN A 5 1.94 14.90 16.25
N LYS A 6 1.75 14.77 14.94
CA LYS A 6 1.15 13.60 14.31
C LYS A 6 2.20 12.58 13.90
N ASN A 7 1.90 11.31 14.09
CA ASN A 7 2.81 10.20 13.88
C ASN A 7 2.21 9.19 12.89
N ILE A 8 3.03 8.72 11.96
CA ILE A 8 2.66 7.72 10.96
C ILE A 8 3.66 6.57 10.91
N TRP A 9 3.16 5.36 10.70
CA TRP A 9 3.98 4.20 10.38
C TRP A 9 3.73 3.76 8.93
N ILE A 10 4.81 3.63 8.14
CA ILE A 10 4.74 3.26 6.73
C ILE A 10 5.59 2.02 6.50
N THR A 11 5.00 0.92 6.01
CA THR A 11 5.75 -0.24 5.51
C THR A 11 6.04 -0.11 4.01
N GLY A 12 7.10 -0.78 3.52
CA GLY A 12 7.53 -0.62 2.13
C GLY A 12 8.18 0.73 1.84
N ALA A 13 8.71 1.40 2.87
CA ALA A 13 9.20 2.77 2.80
C ALA A 13 10.55 2.97 2.11
N SER A 14 11.24 1.91 1.68
CA SER A 14 12.59 2.04 1.11
C SER A 14 12.62 2.30 -0.40
N SER A 15 11.49 2.35 -1.11
CA SER A 15 11.42 2.67 -2.54
C SER A 15 10.03 3.09 -3.00
N GLY A 16 9.96 3.62 -4.22
CA GLY A 16 8.71 3.90 -4.93
C GLY A 16 7.73 4.75 -4.12
N ILE A 17 6.46 4.33 -4.12
CA ILE A 17 5.37 5.07 -3.47
C ILE A 17 5.62 5.21 -1.96
N GLY A 18 6.06 4.14 -1.29
CA GLY A 18 6.27 4.15 0.16
C GLY A 18 7.38 5.12 0.58
N LYS A 19 8.49 5.19 -0.18
CA LYS A 19 9.58 6.16 0.06
C LYS A 19 9.09 7.59 -0.13
N ALA A 20 8.51 7.89 -1.29
CA ALA A 20 8.00 9.23 -1.59
C ALA A 20 6.93 9.69 -0.59
N LEU A 21 6.08 8.75 -0.10
CA LEU A 21 5.09 9.05 0.91
C LEU A 21 5.72 9.36 2.27
N ALA A 22 6.75 8.62 2.69
CA ALA A 22 7.48 8.87 3.92
C ALA A 22 8.14 10.26 3.89
N GLU A 23 8.80 10.60 2.80
CA GLU A 23 9.41 11.92 2.58
C GLU A 23 8.36 13.03 2.58
N LYS A 24 7.19 12.82 1.93
CA LYS A 24 6.09 13.80 1.92
C LYS A 24 5.56 14.04 3.31
N PHE A 25 5.25 13.00 4.09
CA PHE A 25 4.76 13.15 5.46
C PHE A 25 5.78 13.85 6.37
N ALA A 26 7.05 13.50 6.24
CA ALA A 26 8.12 14.12 7.01
C ALA A 26 8.29 15.62 6.71
N LYS A 27 8.19 15.99 5.42
CA LYS A 27 8.20 17.39 4.95
C LYS A 27 7.01 18.19 5.50
N GLU A 28 5.85 17.54 5.65
CA GLU A 28 4.63 18.14 6.24
C GLU A 28 4.63 18.12 7.78
N GLY A 29 5.79 17.82 8.40
CA GLY A 29 5.99 17.90 9.84
C GLY A 29 5.52 16.68 10.65
N TRP A 30 5.11 15.57 10.01
CA TRP A 30 4.78 14.34 10.73
C TRP A 30 6.05 13.58 11.12
N LYS A 31 6.04 12.93 12.28
CA LYS A 31 7.02 11.90 12.58
C LYS A 31 6.67 10.61 11.84
N VAL A 32 7.63 10.08 11.11
CA VAL A 32 7.47 8.92 10.23
C VAL A 32 8.30 7.76 10.73
N ALA A 33 7.65 6.69 11.15
CA ALA A 33 8.29 5.40 11.32
C ALA A 33 8.34 4.72 9.95
N ALA A 34 9.52 4.65 9.34
CA ALA A 34 9.75 4.05 8.04
C ALA A 34 10.23 2.61 8.19
N SER A 35 9.51 1.66 7.59
CA SER A 35 9.85 0.23 7.67
C SER A 35 9.99 -0.42 6.31
N ALA A 36 11.04 -1.20 6.15
CA ALA A 36 11.35 -2.08 5.02
C ALA A 36 12.52 -2.99 5.39
N ARG A 37 12.85 -3.95 4.50
CA ARG A 37 14.00 -4.85 4.69
C ARG A 37 15.36 -4.17 4.53
N ARG A 38 15.47 -3.19 3.60
CA ARG A 38 16.71 -2.49 3.26
C ARG A 38 17.03 -1.43 4.31
N LYS A 39 17.77 -1.85 5.33
CA LYS A 39 18.13 -1.01 6.49
C LYS A 39 18.94 0.21 6.05
N GLU A 40 19.90 0.04 5.15
CA GLU A 40 20.82 1.09 4.69
C GLU A 40 20.03 2.28 4.06
N ILE A 41 19.01 1.98 3.25
CA ILE A 41 18.17 3.02 2.64
C ILE A 41 17.32 3.72 3.70
N LEU A 42 16.79 2.97 4.68
CA LEU A 42 16.02 3.57 5.76
C LEU A 42 16.87 4.49 6.64
N ASP A 43 18.12 4.09 6.92
CA ASP A 43 19.05 4.87 7.71
C ASP A 43 19.48 6.15 6.97
N GLU A 44 19.68 6.08 5.64
CA GLU A 44 19.89 7.26 4.80
C GLU A 44 18.70 8.22 4.87
N MET A 45 17.46 7.70 4.74
CA MET A 45 16.25 8.51 4.87
C MET A 45 16.11 9.14 6.26
N ALA A 46 16.60 8.47 7.29
CA ALA A 46 16.58 8.95 8.68
C ALA A 46 17.53 10.15 8.94
N ASN A 47 18.35 10.57 7.96
CA ASN A 47 19.03 11.87 8.00
C ASN A 47 18.04 13.03 8.00
N HIS A 48 16.79 12.82 7.54
CA HIS A 48 15.71 13.77 7.73
C HIS A 48 15.17 13.69 9.15
N LYS A 49 15.17 14.79 9.90
CA LYS A 49 14.82 14.89 11.35
C LYS A 49 13.48 14.26 11.74
N ASN A 50 12.56 14.08 10.80
CA ASN A 50 11.23 13.53 11.06
C ASN A 50 11.06 12.08 10.57
N ILE A 51 12.10 11.44 10.01
CA ILE A 51 12.04 10.03 9.57
C ILE A 51 12.88 9.19 10.53
N PHE A 52 12.32 8.08 10.96
CA PHE A 52 12.94 7.14 11.90
C PHE A 52 12.94 5.74 11.29
N SER A 53 14.10 5.09 11.30
CA SER A 53 14.34 3.77 10.69
C SER A 53 13.89 2.64 11.63
N TYR A 54 12.98 1.79 11.14
CA TYR A 54 12.52 0.57 11.81
C TYR A 54 12.56 -0.60 10.80
N PRO A 55 13.74 -1.18 10.57
CA PRO A 55 13.90 -2.28 9.62
C PRO A 55 13.08 -3.50 10.03
N LEU A 56 12.38 -4.10 9.08
CA LEU A 56 11.65 -5.35 9.25
C LEU A 56 11.33 -6.01 7.91
N ASP A 57 11.10 -7.32 7.94
CA ASP A 57 10.42 -8.05 6.88
C ASP A 57 8.94 -8.23 7.26
N VAL A 58 8.03 -7.81 6.38
CA VAL A 58 6.57 -7.95 6.61
C VAL A 58 6.10 -9.41 6.60
N THR A 59 6.93 -10.35 6.17
CA THR A 59 6.62 -11.78 6.21
C THR A 59 6.98 -12.42 7.55
N ASP A 60 7.62 -11.67 8.46
CA ASP A 60 8.04 -12.08 9.79
C ASP A 60 7.22 -11.34 10.86
N GLN A 61 6.28 -12.06 11.48
CA GLN A 61 5.36 -11.52 12.48
C GLN A 61 6.10 -11.01 13.74
N ASP A 62 7.21 -11.64 14.12
CA ASP A 62 7.95 -11.27 15.34
C ASP A 62 8.72 -9.97 15.12
N GLN A 63 9.31 -9.77 13.94
CA GLN A 63 9.92 -8.50 13.56
C GLN A 63 8.90 -7.36 13.53
N ILE A 64 7.69 -7.61 13.01
CA ILE A 64 6.60 -6.62 13.00
C ILE A 64 6.22 -6.25 14.44
N ASN A 65 5.98 -7.24 15.29
CA ASN A 65 5.60 -7.03 16.69
C ASN A 65 6.68 -6.26 17.48
N SER A 66 7.94 -6.61 17.29
CA SER A 66 9.09 -5.96 17.95
C SER A 66 9.22 -4.51 17.49
N SER A 67 9.14 -4.27 16.17
CA SER A 67 9.19 -2.93 15.59
C SER A 67 8.03 -2.06 16.07
N PHE A 68 6.82 -2.60 16.11
CA PHE A 68 5.65 -1.87 16.59
C PHE A 68 5.79 -1.47 18.06
N LYS A 69 6.23 -2.38 18.93
CA LYS A 69 6.51 -2.07 20.35
C LYS A 69 7.52 -0.93 20.48
N LYS A 70 8.59 -0.95 19.68
CA LYS A 70 9.59 0.09 19.64
C LYS A 70 9.03 1.42 19.15
N ILE A 71 8.24 1.42 18.06
CA ILE A 71 7.58 2.62 17.54
C ILE A 71 6.68 3.26 18.61
N ILE A 72 5.86 2.47 19.32
CA ILE A 72 5.00 3.00 20.38
C ILE A 72 5.80 3.55 21.55
N LYS A 73 6.91 2.90 21.91
CA LYS A 73 7.81 3.40 22.95
C LYS A 73 8.42 4.76 22.57
N ASP A 74 8.86 4.92 21.32
CA ASP A 74 9.58 6.10 20.85
C ASP A 74 8.62 7.27 20.51
N PHE A 75 7.47 6.97 19.92
CA PHE A 75 6.51 7.98 19.45
C PHE A 75 5.41 8.29 20.47
N LYS A 76 5.18 7.42 21.46
CA LYS A 76 4.10 7.46 22.47
C LYS A 76 2.72 7.27 21.88
N GLU A 77 2.46 7.78 20.69
CA GLU A 77 1.19 7.70 19.98
C GLU A 77 1.41 7.44 18.50
N LEU A 78 0.50 6.65 17.91
CA LEU A 78 0.42 6.44 16.47
C LEU A 78 -0.97 6.87 15.99
N ASN A 79 -1.02 7.69 14.92
CA ASN A 79 -2.26 8.27 14.39
C ASN A 79 -2.69 7.59 13.09
N LEU A 80 -1.72 7.15 12.28
CA LEU A 80 -1.93 6.59 10.96
C LEU A 80 -0.95 5.45 10.70
N CYS A 81 -1.42 4.35 10.12
CA CYS A 81 -0.59 3.32 9.51
C CYS A 81 -0.87 3.25 8.01
N VAL A 82 0.18 3.13 7.21
CA VAL A 82 0.07 2.88 5.76
C VAL A 82 0.85 1.62 5.42
N PHE A 83 0.15 0.56 5.05
CA PHE A 83 0.75 -0.70 4.66
C PHE A 83 0.91 -0.75 3.14
N SER A 84 2.13 -0.45 2.67
CA SER A 84 2.48 -0.27 1.25
C SER A 84 3.50 -1.29 0.75
N SER A 85 3.88 -2.27 1.57
CA SER A 85 4.78 -3.34 1.13
C SER A 85 4.16 -4.16 0.00
N GLY A 86 4.98 -4.52 -0.97
CA GLY A 86 4.53 -5.36 -2.07
C GLY A 86 5.66 -5.74 -3.01
N THR A 87 5.45 -6.85 -3.71
CA THR A 87 6.35 -7.37 -4.74
C THR A 87 5.57 -7.81 -5.97
N TYR A 88 6.24 -7.82 -7.11
CA TYR A 88 5.71 -8.23 -8.40
C TYR A 88 6.85 -8.54 -9.36
N ASP A 89 6.71 -9.59 -10.14
CA ASP A 89 7.62 -9.87 -11.26
C ASP A 89 6.82 -10.38 -12.46
N PRO A 90 6.55 -9.52 -13.46
CA PRO A 90 5.71 -9.86 -14.61
C PRO A 90 6.30 -11.01 -15.45
N LYS A 91 7.62 -11.16 -15.51
CA LYS A 91 8.25 -12.26 -16.26
C LYS A 91 7.98 -13.63 -15.65
N LEU A 92 7.94 -13.68 -14.30
CA LEU A 92 7.64 -14.91 -13.58
C LEU A 92 6.14 -15.21 -13.54
N GLU A 93 5.29 -14.23 -13.84
CA GLU A 93 3.83 -14.36 -13.83
C GLU A 93 3.20 -14.53 -15.23
N GLN A 94 4.00 -14.61 -16.30
CA GLN A 94 3.51 -14.92 -17.65
C GLN A 94 2.85 -16.30 -17.78
N ARG A 95 3.20 -17.21 -16.87
CA ARG A 95 2.60 -18.54 -16.73
C ARG A 95 2.39 -18.84 -15.25
N ILE A 96 1.59 -19.86 -14.95
CA ILE A 96 1.40 -20.30 -13.56
C ILE A 96 2.73 -20.77 -12.98
N ASN A 97 3.16 -20.09 -11.93
CA ASN A 97 4.35 -20.41 -11.14
C ASN A 97 3.94 -20.42 -9.66
N ILE A 98 3.77 -21.61 -9.11
CA ILE A 98 3.23 -21.80 -7.76
C ILE A 98 4.11 -21.12 -6.71
N GLU A 99 5.43 -21.27 -6.79
CA GLU A 99 6.34 -20.71 -5.79
C GLU A 99 6.37 -19.16 -5.87
N GLN A 100 6.37 -18.60 -7.08
CA GLN A 100 6.26 -17.16 -7.27
C GLN A 100 4.92 -16.63 -6.74
N ASN A 101 3.82 -17.31 -7.04
CA ASN A 101 2.49 -16.89 -6.59
C ASN A 101 2.36 -16.95 -5.06
N LYS A 102 2.91 -18.00 -4.42
CA LYS A 102 3.01 -18.10 -2.95
C LYS A 102 3.83 -16.94 -2.37
N PHE A 103 5.00 -16.67 -2.94
CA PHE A 103 5.87 -15.58 -2.50
C PHE A 103 5.18 -14.20 -2.61
N VAL A 104 4.49 -13.94 -3.71
CA VAL A 104 3.72 -12.72 -3.92
C VAL A 104 2.57 -12.61 -2.91
N MET A 105 1.81 -13.70 -2.70
CA MET A 105 0.74 -13.73 -1.70
C MET A 105 1.27 -13.53 -0.28
N GLN A 106 2.38 -14.19 0.07
CA GLN A 106 3.01 -14.08 1.38
C GLN A 106 3.44 -12.63 1.67
N THR A 107 4.06 -11.97 0.70
CA THR A 107 4.51 -10.58 0.87
C THR A 107 3.36 -9.57 0.81
N ASN A 108 2.51 -9.67 -0.22
CA ASN A 108 1.53 -8.62 -0.53
C ASN A 108 0.28 -8.71 0.34
N PHE A 109 -0.19 -9.92 0.65
CA PHE A 109 -1.41 -10.14 1.40
C PHE A 109 -1.12 -10.49 2.87
N PHE A 110 -0.44 -11.60 3.13
CA PHE A 110 -0.18 -12.03 4.51
C PHE A 110 0.69 -11.04 5.27
N GLY A 111 1.72 -10.46 4.63
CA GLY A 111 2.54 -9.43 5.26
C GLY A 111 1.73 -8.19 5.70
N VAL A 112 0.75 -7.76 4.90
CA VAL A 112 -0.17 -6.68 5.29
C VAL A 112 -1.13 -7.14 6.39
N LEU A 113 -1.64 -8.37 6.31
CA LEU A 113 -2.51 -8.94 7.33
C LEU A 113 -1.82 -9.04 8.70
N TYR A 114 -0.54 -9.44 8.74
CA TYR A 114 0.28 -9.45 9.96
C TYR A 114 0.44 -8.04 10.55
N CYS A 115 0.70 -7.05 9.69
CA CYS A 115 0.78 -5.65 10.14
C CYS A 115 -0.55 -5.17 10.75
N ILE A 116 -1.69 -5.49 10.12
CA ILE A 116 -3.02 -5.12 10.62
C ILE A 116 -3.28 -5.80 11.96
N ASN A 117 -3.02 -7.11 12.07
CA ASN A 117 -3.17 -7.87 13.31
C ASN A 117 -2.38 -7.26 14.48
N THR A 118 -1.15 -6.80 14.20
CA THR A 118 -0.29 -6.17 15.22
C THR A 118 -0.87 -4.85 15.75
N VAL A 119 -1.49 -4.03 14.88
CA VAL A 119 -1.99 -2.70 15.29
C VAL A 119 -3.46 -2.70 15.70
N GLU A 120 -4.19 -3.78 15.44
CA GLU A 120 -5.64 -3.87 15.61
C GLU A 120 -6.09 -3.49 17.03
N ASN A 121 -5.58 -4.18 18.04
CA ASN A 121 -5.96 -3.95 19.44
C ASN A 121 -5.55 -2.55 19.91
N TYR A 122 -4.41 -2.05 19.45
CA TYR A 122 -3.98 -0.69 19.78
C TYR A 122 -5.00 0.36 19.32
N PHE A 123 -5.44 0.31 18.07
CA PHE A 123 -6.40 1.27 17.54
C PHE A 123 -7.81 1.05 18.09
N LYS A 124 -8.25 -0.20 18.27
CA LYS A 124 -9.56 -0.51 18.86
C LYS A 124 -9.69 -0.01 20.29
N ASN A 125 -8.67 -0.22 21.12
CA ASN A 125 -8.65 0.26 22.51
C ASN A 125 -8.59 1.78 22.57
N LYS A 126 -7.86 2.41 21.66
CA LYS A 126 -7.75 3.86 21.58
C LYS A 126 -9.02 4.53 21.03
N LYS A 127 -9.89 3.80 20.35
CA LYS A 127 -11.11 4.27 19.68
C LYS A 127 -10.85 5.49 18.77
N LYS A 128 -9.66 5.52 18.16
CA LYS A 128 -9.19 6.60 17.30
C LYS A 128 -8.02 6.14 16.45
N GLY A 129 -7.96 6.57 15.21
CA GLY A 129 -6.82 6.34 14.33
C GLY A 129 -7.24 5.99 12.91
N HIS A 130 -6.25 5.69 12.09
CA HIS A 130 -6.48 5.41 10.68
C HIS A 130 -5.51 4.32 10.19
N ILE A 131 -6.03 3.30 9.54
CA ILE A 131 -5.26 2.26 8.85
C ILE A 131 -5.57 2.38 7.36
N SER A 132 -4.54 2.51 6.54
CA SER A 132 -4.63 2.58 5.09
C SER A 132 -3.88 1.45 4.43
N ILE A 133 -4.52 0.76 3.51
CA ILE A 133 -3.99 -0.41 2.83
C ILE A 133 -3.78 -0.08 1.35
N VAL A 134 -2.54 -0.31 0.88
CA VAL A 134 -2.18 -0.01 -0.51
C VAL A 134 -2.39 -1.26 -1.37
N SER A 135 -3.49 -1.23 -2.14
CA SER A 135 -3.81 -2.20 -3.17
C SER A 135 -3.27 -1.76 -4.54
N SER A 136 -4.05 -1.87 -5.60
CA SER A 136 -3.72 -1.48 -6.97
C SER A 136 -4.98 -1.48 -7.83
N VAL A 137 -4.96 -0.79 -8.98
CA VAL A 137 -5.96 -0.98 -10.04
C VAL A 137 -6.01 -2.42 -10.58
N ALA A 138 -4.92 -3.19 -10.43
CA ALA A 138 -4.89 -4.61 -10.77
C ALA A 138 -5.85 -5.47 -9.92
N ALA A 139 -6.35 -4.92 -8.81
CA ALA A 139 -7.37 -5.54 -7.98
C ALA A 139 -8.79 -5.44 -8.57
N TYR A 140 -9.03 -4.53 -9.49
CA TYR A 140 -10.38 -4.28 -9.99
C TYR A 140 -10.91 -5.44 -10.82
N ARG A 141 -10.05 -6.05 -11.65
CA ARG A 141 -10.37 -7.24 -12.45
C ARG A 141 -9.08 -7.87 -13.00
N GLY A 142 -9.11 -9.16 -13.35
CA GLY A 142 -7.95 -9.90 -13.84
C GLY A 142 -7.31 -9.25 -15.07
N LEU A 143 -6.00 -9.09 -15.03
CA LEU A 143 -5.18 -8.56 -16.12
C LEU A 143 -4.16 -9.62 -16.57
N PRO A 144 -3.67 -9.59 -17.81
CA PRO A 144 -2.60 -10.47 -18.28
C PRO A 144 -1.34 -10.35 -17.41
N ASN A 145 -0.55 -11.43 -17.37
CA ASN A 145 0.73 -11.49 -16.65
C ASN A 145 0.65 -11.05 -15.17
N SER A 146 -0.44 -11.44 -14.50
CA SER A 146 -0.74 -11.00 -13.13
C SER A 146 -1.36 -12.12 -12.31
N SER A 147 -0.83 -13.35 -12.46
CA SER A 147 -1.41 -14.55 -11.82
C SER A 147 -1.25 -14.59 -10.30
N GLY A 148 -0.26 -13.90 -9.76
CA GLY A 148 -0.04 -13.75 -8.31
C GLY A 148 -0.38 -12.36 -7.82
N TYR A 149 0.08 -11.33 -8.53
CA TYR A 149 -0.09 -9.93 -8.13
C TYR A 149 -1.55 -9.49 -8.11
N GLY A 150 -2.28 -9.70 -9.21
CA GLY A 150 -3.70 -9.35 -9.30
C GLY A 150 -4.53 -9.95 -8.18
N PRO A 151 -4.51 -11.29 -7.99
CA PRO A 151 -5.18 -11.94 -6.86
C PRO A 151 -4.77 -11.41 -5.49
N SER A 152 -3.47 -11.13 -5.25
CA SER A 152 -3.01 -10.59 -3.98
C SER A 152 -3.60 -9.21 -3.68
N LYS A 153 -3.70 -8.36 -4.69
CA LYS A 153 -4.29 -7.01 -4.57
C LYS A 153 -5.82 -7.04 -4.50
N ALA A 154 -6.47 -7.99 -5.17
CA ALA A 154 -7.91 -8.23 -5.03
C ALA A 154 -8.26 -8.70 -3.62
N ALA A 155 -7.47 -9.62 -3.05
CA ALA A 155 -7.62 -10.07 -1.67
C ALA A 155 -7.47 -8.90 -0.67
N LEU A 156 -6.49 -8.01 -0.85
CA LEU A 156 -6.36 -6.80 -0.02
C LEU A 156 -7.55 -5.86 -0.14
N THR A 157 -8.11 -5.70 -1.33
CA THR A 157 -9.30 -4.86 -1.54
C THR A 157 -10.49 -5.42 -0.78
N ASN A 158 -10.79 -6.71 -0.94
CA ASN A 158 -11.87 -7.39 -0.23
C ASN A 158 -11.67 -7.35 1.30
N LEU A 159 -10.45 -7.65 1.78
CA LEU A 159 -10.10 -7.52 3.20
C LEU A 159 -10.35 -6.11 3.72
N THR A 160 -9.95 -5.07 2.98
CA THR A 160 -10.13 -3.67 3.40
C THR A 160 -11.62 -3.30 3.50
N GLU A 161 -12.44 -3.78 2.57
CA GLU A 161 -13.90 -3.61 2.59
C GLU A 161 -14.51 -4.28 3.82
N SER A 162 -14.11 -5.51 4.15
CA SER A 162 -14.58 -6.24 5.34
C SER A 162 -14.18 -5.52 6.64
N LEU A 163 -12.92 -5.12 6.74
CA LEU A 163 -12.40 -4.42 7.92
C LEU A 163 -13.05 -3.04 8.13
N TYR A 164 -13.55 -2.39 7.09
CA TYR A 164 -14.27 -1.13 7.22
C TYR A 164 -15.43 -1.24 8.21
N PHE A 165 -16.24 -2.30 8.11
CA PHE A 165 -17.37 -2.54 9.01
C PHE A 165 -16.91 -2.88 10.42
N ASP A 166 -15.85 -3.68 10.56
CA ASP A 166 -15.33 -4.12 11.86
C ASP A 166 -14.69 -2.99 12.66
N PHE A 167 -13.94 -2.09 11.99
CA PHE A 167 -13.25 -0.99 12.66
C PHE A 167 -14.14 0.24 12.88
N LYS A 168 -15.19 0.42 12.08
CA LYS A 168 -16.14 1.53 12.21
C LYS A 168 -16.75 1.64 13.62
N LYS A 169 -17.11 0.51 14.23
CA LYS A 169 -17.67 0.46 15.59
C LYS A 169 -16.70 0.92 16.69
N TYR A 170 -15.42 0.95 16.39
CA TYR A 170 -14.37 1.47 17.28
C TYR A 170 -13.90 2.89 16.91
N ASN A 171 -14.60 3.58 16.01
CA ASN A 171 -14.21 4.90 15.52
C ASN A 171 -12.79 4.93 14.92
N VAL A 172 -12.36 3.82 14.33
CA VAL A 172 -11.08 3.70 13.60
C VAL A 172 -11.37 3.75 12.12
N ARG A 173 -10.71 4.66 11.42
CA ARG A 173 -10.86 4.80 9.97
C ARG A 173 -10.06 3.72 9.25
N ILE A 174 -10.70 3.09 8.27
CA ILE A 174 -10.05 2.21 7.30
C ILE A 174 -10.15 2.85 5.92
N SER A 175 -9.07 2.82 5.13
CA SER A 175 -9.09 3.27 3.75
C SER A 175 -8.25 2.41 2.84
N LEU A 176 -8.69 2.33 1.59
CA LEU A 176 -8.05 1.65 0.48
C LEU A 176 -7.32 2.65 -0.39
N VAL A 177 -6.11 2.33 -0.83
CA VAL A 177 -5.41 3.09 -1.87
C VAL A 177 -5.28 2.20 -3.10
N SER A 178 -5.76 2.69 -4.25
CA SER A 178 -5.71 1.97 -5.52
C SER A 178 -4.90 2.78 -6.55
N PRO A 179 -3.55 2.68 -6.53
CA PRO A 179 -2.71 3.32 -7.53
C PRO A 179 -2.86 2.66 -8.89
N GLY A 180 -2.83 3.46 -9.96
CA GLY A 180 -2.52 2.99 -11.31
C GLY A 180 -1.01 2.84 -11.52
N PHE A 181 -0.54 3.04 -12.74
CA PHE A 181 0.89 2.94 -13.05
C PHE A 181 1.66 4.12 -12.45
N ILE A 182 2.62 3.79 -11.57
CA ILE A 182 3.54 4.73 -10.94
C ILE A 182 4.97 4.28 -11.26
N LYS A 183 5.80 5.18 -11.74
CA LYS A 183 7.21 4.91 -12.09
C LYS A 183 8.01 4.52 -10.83
N THR A 184 8.29 3.25 -10.69
CA THR A 184 8.95 2.67 -9.51
C THR A 184 9.79 1.46 -9.94
N PRO A 185 10.76 1.00 -9.14
CA PRO A 185 11.48 -0.24 -9.43
C PRO A 185 10.59 -1.47 -9.66
N LEU A 186 9.34 -1.43 -9.16
CA LEU A 186 8.37 -2.49 -9.39
C LEU A 186 7.81 -2.46 -10.82
N THR A 187 7.49 -1.27 -11.33
CA THR A 187 6.94 -1.06 -12.68
C THR A 187 8.00 -1.00 -13.77
N ASP A 188 9.26 -0.75 -13.42
CA ASP A 188 10.38 -0.76 -14.37
C ASP A 188 10.62 -2.16 -14.97
N LYS A 189 10.07 -3.21 -14.34
CA LYS A 189 10.08 -4.59 -14.85
C LYS A 189 9.04 -4.85 -15.94
N ASN A 190 8.10 -3.93 -16.17
CA ASN A 190 7.03 -4.10 -17.15
C ASN A 190 7.54 -3.86 -18.57
N GLU A 191 7.24 -4.78 -19.47
CA GLU A 191 7.56 -4.69 -20.90
C GLU A 191 6.35 -4.28 -21.76
N PHE A 192 5.24 -3.88 -21.12
CA PHE A 192 4.01 -3.46 -21.78
C PHE A 192 3.73 -1.96 -21.57
N PRO A 193 2.93 -1.34 -22.46
CA PRO A 193 2.58 0.08 -22.33
C PRO A 193 1.85 0.37 -21.00
N MET A 194 2.29 1.41 -20.31
CA MET A 194 1.70 1.87 -19.05
C MET A 194 1.03 3.25 -19.25
N PRO A 195 -0.21 3.29 -19.77
CA PRO A 195 -0.88 4.56 -20.03
C PRO A 195 -1.09 5.33 -18.72
N PHE A 196 -0.99 6.66 -18.82
CA PHE A 196 -1.17 7.57 -17.68
C PHE A 196 -0.17 7.36 -16.52
N ILE A 197 1.00 6.77 -16.77
CA ILE A 197 2.04 6.60 -15.74
C ILE A 197 2.35 7.94 -15.06
N LYS A 198 2.52 7.91 -13.74
CA LYS A 198 2.82 9.08 -12.90
C LYS A 198 4.05 8.83 -12.04
N SER A 199 4.62 9.90 -11.49
CA SER A 199 5.76 9.80 -10.58
C SER A 199 5.34 9.34 -9.18
N PRO A 200 6.29 8.83 -8.36
CA PRO A 200 6.06 8.51 -6.96
C PRO A 200 5.62 9.73 -6.14
N GLU A 201 6.13 10.92 -6.44
CA GLU A 201 5.79 12.18 -5.77
C GLU A 201 4.33 12.55 -6.02
N PHE A 202 3.84 12.36 -7.26
CA PHE A 202 2.41 12.54 -7.57
C PHE A 202 1.55 11.59 -6.74
N ALA A 203 1.95 10.32 -6.62
CA ALA A 203 1.23 9.35 -5.80
C ALA A 203 1.24 9.75 -4.33
N ALA A 204 2.39 10.14 -3.80
CA ALA A 204 2.56 10.61 -2.43
C ALA A 204 1.67 11.83 -2.12
N GLU A 205 1.61 12.81 -3.03
CA GLU A 205 0.74 13.99 -2.89
C GLU A 205 -0.75 13.60 -2.85
N LYS A 206 -1.20 12.71 -3.76
CA LYS A 206 -2.60 12.24 -3.77
C LYS A 206 -2.94 11.44 -2.52
N MET A 207 -2.03 10.59 -2.06
CA MET A 207 -2.19 9.83 -0.83
C MET A 207 -2.20 10.74 0.39
N PHE A 208 -1.25 11.65 0.53
CA PHE A 208 -1.21 12.61 1.65
C PHE A 208 -2.52 13.37 1.77
N ASN A 209 -3.01 13.97 0.68
CA ASN A 209 -4.26 14.72 0.68
C ASN A 209 -5.47 13.83 1.02
N GLY A 210 -5.56 12.63 0.43
CA GLY A 210 -6.66 11.70 0.71
C GLY A 210 -6.65 11.15 2.15
N LEU A 211 -5.47 10.92 2.71
CA LEU A 211 -5.30 10.39 4.06
C LEU A 211 -5.52 11.43 5.16
N THR A 212 -5.14 12.70 4.91
CA THR A 212 -5.17 13.76 5.92
C THR A 212 -6.38 14.69 5.81
N LYS A 213 -6.82 15.01 4.61
CA LYS A 213 -7.91 15.97 4.34
C LYS A 213 -9.18 15.29 3.83
N GLY A 214 -9.05 14.17 3.11
CA GLY A 214 -10.17 13.44 2.54
C GLY A 214 -10.84 12.51 3.55
N LYS A 215 -12.11 12.16 3.27
CA LYS A 215 -12.90 11.17 4.04
C LYS A 215 -13.28 9.94 3.20
N ALA A 216 -12.90 9.90 1.92
CA ALA A 216 -13.22 8.79 1.03
C ALA A 216 -12.63 7.47 1.53
N PHE A 217 -13.39 6.38 1.37
CA PHE A 217 -12.92 5.03 1.64
C PHE A 217 -11.78 4.65 0.68
N GLU A 218 -11.95 4.96 -0.62
CA GLU A 218 -10.96 4.65 -1.64
C GLU A 218 -10.26 5.91 -2.18
N ILE A 219 -8.93 5.91 -2.10
CA ILE A 219 -8.05 6.92 -2.68
C ILE A 219 -7.45 6.29 -3.96
N HIS A 220 -7.93 6.69 -5.14
CA HIS A 220 -7.48 6.12 -6.41
C HIS A 220 -6.99 7.19 -7.38
N PHE A 221 -5.93 6.88 -8.10
CA PHE A 221 -5.26 7.79 -9.03
C PHE A 221 -4.39 7.03 -10.04
N PRO A 222 -4.10 7.62 -11.22
CA PRO A 222 -4.69 8.83 -11.78
C PRO A 222 -6.15 8.60 -12.20
N LYS A 223 -7.01 9.60 -12.05
CA LYS A 223 -8.47 9.44 -12.24
C LYS A 223 -8.85 8.93 -13.63
N ALA A 224 -8.17 9.38 -14.69
CA ALA A 224 -8.46 8.95 -16.06
C ALA A 224 -8.35 7.42 -16.19
N LEU A 225 -7.25 6.82 -15.71
CA LEU A 225 -7.05 5.38 -15.75
C LEU A 225 -8.03 4.64 -14.84
N THR A 226 -8.15 5.09 -13.59
CA THR A 226 -8.91 4.37 -12.58
C THR A 226 -10.41 4.38 -12.85
N ILE A 227 -10.96 5.48 -13.39
CA ILE A 227 -12.37 5.54 -13.81
C ILE A 227 -12.62 4.61 -15.01
N LEU A 228 -11.75 4.62 -16.01
CA LEU A 228 -11.82 3.71 -17.13
C LEU A 228 -11.85 2.24 -16.67
N LEU A 229 -10.92 1.85 -15.80
CA LEU A 229 -10.86 0.47 -15.29
C LEU A 229 -12.06 0.11 -14.42
N LYS A 230 -12.65 1.05 -13.69
CA LYS A 230 -13.89 0.83 -12.94
C LYS A 230 -15.08 0.62 -13.87
N ILE A 231 -15.16 1.33 -14.99
CA ILE A 231 -16.18 1.08 -16.04
C ILE A 231 -15.97 -0.32 -16.61
N LEU A 232 -14.74 -0.68 -16.99
CA LEU A 232 -14.42 -2.01 -17.49
C LEU A 232 -14.76 -3.13 -16.48
N ARG A 233 -14.63 -2.86 -15.17
CA ARG A 233 -14.95 -3.83 -14.11
C ARG A 233 -16.41 -4.31 -14.15
N VAL A 234 -17.34 -3.45 -14.49
CA VAL A 234 -18.80 -3.78 -14.49
C VAL A 234 -19.30 -4.38 -15.80
N LEU A 235 -18.46 -4.45 -16.84
CA LEU A 235 -18.85 -5.04 -18.11
C LEU A 235 -19.05 -6.56 -18.00
N PRO A 236 -19.97 -7.16 -18.77
CA PRO A 236 -20.05 -8.62 -18.93
C PRO A 236 -18.69 -9.21 -19.35
N TYR A 237 -18.39 -10.43 -18.89
CA TYR A 237 -17.09 -11.09 -19.14
C TYR A 237 -16.71 -11.11 -20.62
N LYS A 238 -17.63 -11.46 -21.51
CA LYS A 238 -17.37 -11.53 -22.96
C LYS A 238 -16.83 -10.20 -23.51
N ILE A 239 -17.42 -9.07 -23.09
CA ILE A 239 -17.03 -7.75 -23.56
C ILE A 239 -15.69 -7.36 -22.91
N TYR A 240 -15.56 -7.55 -21.61
CA TYR A 240 -14.35 -7.23 -20.88
C TYR A 240 -13.12 -7.96 -21.46
N LEU A 241 -13.20 -9.30 -21.58
CA LEU A 241 -12.08 -10.11 -22.08
C LEU A 241 -11.70 -9.73 -23.51
N PHE A 242 -12.67 -9.46 -24.37
CA PHE A 242 -12.42 -9.00 -25.73
C PHE A 242 -11.69 -7.64 -25.77
N LEU A 243 -12.09 -6.68 -24.93
CA LEU A 243 -11.45 -5.36 -24.87
C LEU A 243 -10.03 -5.44 -24.31
N ILE A 244 -9.81 -6.24 -23.28
CA ILE A 244 -8.48 -6.44 -22.69
C ILE A 244 -7.54 -7.15 -23.67
N ASP A 245 -7.99 -8.20 -24.35
CA ASP A 245 -7.19 -8.91 -25.35
C ASP A 245 -6.76 -8.01 -26.51
N LYS A 246 -7.64 -7.14 -26.99
CA LYS A 246 -7.30 -6.14 -28.00
C LYS A 246 -6.44 -4.98 -27.50
N GLY A 247 -6.64 -4.56 -26.25
CA GLY A 247 -5.97 -3.40 -25.66
C GLY A 247 -4.55 -3.72 -25.18
N VAL A 248 -4.30 -4.95 -24.79
CA VAL A 248 -2.96 -5.45 -24.42
C VAL A 248 -2.38 -6.18 -25.63
N LYS A 249 -1.88 -5.42 -26.61
CA LYS A 249 -1.10 -6.01 -27.70
C LYS A 249 0.09 -6.75 -27.08
N ARG A 250 0.10 -8.08 -27.30
CA ARG A 250 1.25 -8.93 -27.00
C ARG A 250 2.44 -8.58 -27.86
#